data_a03d4872f2b58317c6cd2ef149c7c9ca
#
_entry.id   a03d4872f2b58317c6cd2ef149c7c9ca
#
_cell.length_a   1.000
_cell.length_b   1.000
_cell.length_c   1.000
_cell.angle_alpha   90.00
_cell.angle_beta   90.00
_cell.angle_gamma   90.00
#
_symmetry.space_group_name_H-M   'P 1'
#
loop_
_entity.id
_entity.type
_entity.pdbx_description
1 polymer ?
#
loop_
_entity_poly.entity_id
_entity_poly.type
_entity_poly.pdbx_seq_one_letter_code
_entity_poly.pdbx_strand_id
1 'polypeptide(L)'
;MDSTRKCNKIGSKKVSCSRISTFKLSRVKGALMSYTQLTYEQRYLIYKFLKIGYQQNEIAKIIGVHKSTISRELKRNRGKRGYRHKQAQRFTDQRRKNAKRRITAEDWKIIERYLRKDFSPEQVSHWVLKYFGIQVSHEWIYQYIWQEKRNGGKLYKHLRQKKKYRKRSARSDNRGKIPNKTSIEDRPDVVEGRERVGDWEVDTIVGKGKKGAIVTLVDRKSRYLRMGLVERRTKEDVKNIIINLLEGFPVHTITCDNGKEFAAHEEISETLEAKTYFAHPYASWERGTNENTNGLIRQYFPKGTYFKHLSKKDIRFVENRLNTRPRKCLGFKQPMVILKNHCCT
;
A
#
# COMPACT_ATOMS: atom_id res chain seq x y z
N MET A 1 37.07 87.23 -4.18
CA MET A 1 37.86 86.99 -5.44
C MET A 1 37.53 85.55 -5.91
N ASP A 2 36.85 85.55 -7.03
CA ASP A 2 36.36 84.39 -7.78
C ASP A 2 37.41 83.39 -8.16
N SER A 3 37.01 82.11 -8.16
CA SER A 3 37.51 81.19 -9.19
C SER A 3 36.55 79.99 -9.35
N THR A 4 35.66 80.15 -10.30
CA THR A 4 34.78 79.12 -10.84
C THR A 4 35.55 78.09 -11.64
N ARG A 5 35.41 76.78 -11.38
CA ARG A 5 35.79 75.74 -12.32
C ARG A 5 34.55 74.99 -12.79
N LYS A 6 34.29 75.17 -14.09
CA LYS A 6 33.27 74.42 -14.87
C LYS A 6 33.65 72.95 -14.94
N CYS A 7 32.69 72.07 -14.62
CA CYS A 7 32.78 70.63 -14.89
C CYS A 7 31.74 70.26 -15.92
N ASN A 8 32.16 69.65 -17.03
CA ASN A 8 31.39 69.31 -18.20
C ASN A 8 30.36 68.18 -17.90
N LYS A 9 29.10 68.39 -18.29
CA LYS A 9 28.06 67.40 -18.35
C LYS A 9 28.29 66.43 -19.53
N ILE A 10 28.54 65.16 -19.26
CA ILE A 10 28.43 64.05 -20.23
C ILE A 10 27.01 63.51 -20.13
N GLY A 11 26.31 63.56 -21.26
CA GLY A 11 24.89 63.20 -21.37
C GLY A 11 24.58 61.74 -21.08
N SER A 12 23.72 61.47 -20.15
CA SER A 12 23.11 60.20 -19.92
C SER A 12 21.95 60.00 -20.91
N LYS A 13 22.14 59.18 -21.94
CA LYS A 13 21.04 58.67 -22.77
C LYS A 13 20.17 57.76 -21.93
N LYS A 14 18.96 58.21 -21.53
CA LYS A 14 17.89 57.38 -21.03
C LYS A 14 17.42 56.48 -22.16
N VAL A 15 17.73 55.20 -22.09
CA VAL A 15 17.06 54.17 -22.91
C VAL A 15 15.70 53.89 -22.27
N SER A 16 14.64 54.29 -22.98
CA SER A 16 13.27 54.02 -22.59
C SER A 16 13.01 52.48 -22.62
N CYS A 17 12.75 51.92 -21.48
CA CYS A 17 12.37 50.53 -21.33
C CYS A 17 10.83 50.42 -21.46
N SER A 18 10.35 50.46 -22.71
CA SER A 18 8.94 50.14 -23.02
C SER A 18 8.84 48.72 -23.55
N ARG A 19 8.00 47.92 -22.89
CA ARG A 19 7.60 46.55 -23.18
C ARG A 19 8.39 45.43 -22.45
N ILE A 20 8.18 45.34 -21.14
CA ILE A 20 8.17 44.03 -20.48
C ILE A 20 6.73 43.76 -20.15
N SER A 21 6.10 42.86 -20.91
CA SER A 21 4.77 42.35 -20.61
C SER A 21 4.82 41.63 -19.28
N THR A 22 4.09 42.14 -18.32
CA THR A 22 3.90 41.52 -16.98
C THR A 22 3.14 40.21 -17.15
N PHE A 23 3.86 39.11 -17.20
CA PHE A 23 3.26 37.77 -16.98
C PHE A 23 2.80 37.68 -15.52
N LYS A 24 1.48 37.84 -15.31
CA LYS A 24 0.81 37.54 -14.03
C LYS A 24 0.91 36.04 -13.77
N LEU A 25 1.87 35.61 -12.93
CA LEU A 25 1.80 34.28 -12.32
C LEU A 25 0.66 34.28 -11.28
N SER A 26 -0.45 33.65 -11.62
CA SER A 26 -1.51 33.34 -10.66
C SER A 26 -0.96 32.40 -9.57
N ARG A 27 -1.01 32.88 -8.34
CA ARG A 27 -0.61 32.16 -7.13
C ARG A 27 -1.65 31.08 -6.80
N VAL A 28 -1.41 29.84 -7.22
CA VAL A 28 -2.17 28.69 -6.76
C VAL A 28 -1.65 28.31 -5.37
N LYS A 29 -2.43 28.63 -4.34
CA LYS A 29 -2.21 28.14 -2.97
C LYS A 29 -2.55 26.67 -2.90
N GLY A 30 -1.61 25.83 -2.41
CA GLY A 30 -1.91 24.49 -1.95
C GLY A 30 -1.41 23.31 -2.76
N ALA A 31 -0.22 23.39 -3.40
CA ALA A 31 0.44 22.20 -3.92
C ALA A 31 1.64 21.84 -3.03
N LEU A 32 1.71 20.59 -2.60
CA LEU A 32 2.90 19.97 -2.03
C LEU A 32 4.11 20.40 -2.86
N MET A 33 5.12 21.01 -2.22
CA MET A 33 6.33 21.52 -2.84
C MET A 33 7.10 20.37 -3.49
N SER A 34 6.73 19.96 -4.71
CA SER A 34 7.59 19.12 -5.53
C SER A 34 8.75 19.98 -6.04
N TYR A 35 9.97 19.55 -5.78
CA TYR A 35 11.17 20.19 -6.28
C TYR A 35 11.15 20.22 -7.81
N THR A 36 10.96 21.40 -8.40
CA THR A 36 11.06 21.59 -9.84
C THR A 36 12.47 22.10 -10.19
N GLN A 37 13.09 21.47 -11.17
CA GLN A 37 14.38 21.91 -11.66
C GLN A 37 14.22 23.19 -12.47
N LEU A 38 15.28 24.03 -12.48
CA LEU A 38 15.33 25.23 -13.30
C LEU A 38 15.11 24.89 -14.79
N THR A 39 14.28 25.69 -15.47
CA THR A 39 14.03 25.58 -16.90
C THR A 39 15.18 26.21 -17.71
N TYR A 40 15.18 26.00 -19.02
CA TYR A 40 16.15 26.64 -19.91
C TYR A 40 16.03 28.17 -19.88
N GLU A 41 14.81 28.70 -19.86
CA GLU A 41 14.50 30.13 -19.79
C GLU A 41 15.01 30.74 -18.47
N GLN A 42 14.81 30.05 -17.35
CA GLN A 42 15.31 30.47 -16.04
C GLN A 42 16.87 30.51 -16.06
N ARG A 43 17.54 29.53 -16.66
CA ARG A 43 19.00 29.53 -16.85
C ARG A 43 19.47 30.68 -17.73
N TYR A 44 18.70 31.01 -18.76
CA TYR A 44 19.00 32.17 -19.61
C TYR A 44 18.88 33.47 -18.83
N LEU A 45 17.85 33.65 -18.01
CA LEU A 45 17.70 34.83 -17.16
C LEU A 45 18.84 34.93 -16.13
N ILE A 46 19.23 33.83 -15.47
CA ILE A 46 20.38 33.79 -14.56
C ILE A 46 21.64 34.30 -15.31
N TYR A 47 21.92 33.82 -16.50
CA TYR A 47 23.06 34.25 -17.31
C TYR A 47 23.01 35.74 -17.61
N LYS A 48 21.85 36.28 -18.02
CA LYS A 48 21.68 37.68 -18.35
C LYS A 48 21.87 38.58 -17.14
N PHE A 49 21.25 38.27 -16.02
CA PHE A 49 21.36 39.06 -14.79
C PHE A 49 22.77 39.03 -14.19
N LEU A 50 23.46 37.89 -14.25
CA LEU A 50 24.89 37.84 -13.88
C LEU A 50 25.78 38.72 -14.71
N LYS A 51 25.52 38.82 -16.04
CA LYS A 51 26.26 39.72 -16.94
C LYS A 51 26.05 41.21 -16.63
N ILE A 52 24.90 41.58 -16.13
CA ILE A 52 24.54 42.95 -15.76
C ILE A 52 25.04 43.29 -14.34
N GLY A 53 25.54 42.27 -13.56
CA GLY A 53 26.12 42.49 -12.23
C GLY A 53 25.16 42.25 -11.06
N TYR A 54 23.96 41.66 -11.31
CA TYR A 54 23.03 41.34 -10.22
C TYR A 54 23.58 40.30 -9.27
N GLN A 55 23.30 40.48 -7.97
CA GLN A 55 23.67 39.54 -6.94
C GLN A 55 22.74 38.29 -6.93
N GLN A 56 23.25 37.14 -6.45
CA GLN A 56 22.49 35.89 -6.43
C GLN A 56 21.13 35.99 -5.69
N ASN A 57 21.04 36.83 -4.66
CA ASN A 57 19.81 37.10 -3.93
C ASN A 57 18.75 37.80 -4.78
N GLU A 58 19.17 38.78 -5.56
CA GLU A 58 18.29 39.54 -6.45
C GLU A 58 17.78 38.66 -7.59
N ILE A 59 18.69 37.90 -8.19
CA ILE A 59 18.35 36.93 -9.23
C ILE A 59 17.34 35.91 -8.70
N ALA A 60 17.52 35.39 -7.48
CA ALA A 60 16.62 34.44 -6.87
C ALA A 60 15.21 35.02 -6.66
N LYS A 61 15.11 36.28 -6.22
CA LYS A 61 13.83 37.00 -6.07
C LYS A 61 13.11 37.19 -7.41
N ILE A 62 13.86 37.63 -8.46
CA ILE A 62 13.30 37.86 -9.80
C ILE A 62 12.75 36.56 -10.41
N ILE A 63 13.50 35.46 -10.29
CA ILE A 63 13.12 34.16 -10.88
C ILE A 63 12.08 33.41 -10.01
N GLY A 64 11.85 33.86 -8.76
CA GLY A 64 10.90 33.22 -7.84
C GLY A 64 11.40 31.89 -7.25
N VAL A 65 12.71 31.76 -7.00
CA VAL A 65 13.33 30.57 -6.42
C VAL A 65 14.14 30.92 -5.17
N HIS A 66 14.43 29.92 -4.34
CA HIS A 66 15.26 30.17 -3.15
C HIS A 66 16.73 30.46 -3.55
N LYS A 67 17.43 31.33 -2.83
CA LYS A 67 18.84 31.70 -3.05
C LYS A 67 19.75 30.48 -3.20
N SER A 68 19.55 29.43 -2.38
CA SER A 68 20.35 28.20 -2.47
C SER A 68 20.22 27.48 -3.82
N THR A 69 19.10 27.66 -4.55
CA THR A 69 18.90 27.09 -5.88
C THR A 69 19.84 27.75 -6.89
N ILE A 70 19.96 29.08 -6.85
CA ILE A 70 20.89 29.81 -7.71
C ILE A 70 22.33 29.45 -7.37
N SER A 71 22.70 29.45 -6.09
CA SER A 71 24.06 29.09 -5.66
C SER A 71 24.45 27.67 -6.11
N ARG A 72 23.55 26.68 -5.93
CA ARG A 72 23.78 25.30 -6.39
C ARG A 72 23.86 25.19 -7.90
N GLU A 73 23.04 25.94 -8.65
CA GLU A 73 23.08 25.99 -10.12
C GLU A 73 24.43 26.51 -10.60
N LEU A 74 24.90 27.63 -10.05
CA LEU A 74 26.18 28.20 -10.38
C LEU A 74 27.34 27.26 -10.05
N LYS A 75 27.36 26.69 -8.84
CA LYS A 75 28.39 25.74 -8.42
C LYS A 75 28.46 24.50 -9.33
N ARG A 76 27.32 23.97 -9.77
CA ARG A 76 27.24 22.73 -10.56
C ARG A 76 27.49 22.94 -12.07
N ASN A 77 27.15 24.11 -12.58
CA ASN A 77 27.04 24.34 -14.02
C ASN A 77 27.95 25.47 -14.53
N ARG A 78 28.78 26.07 -13.69
CA ARG A 78 29.80 27.05 -14.09
C ARG A 78 30.94 26.34 -14.82
N GLY A 79 31.29 26.81 -16.03
CA GLY A 79 32.45 26.33 -16.77
C GLY A 79 33.71 27.19 -16.48
N LYS A 80 34.84 26.81 -17.06
CA LYS A 80 36.14 27.55 -16.94
C LYS A 80 36.01 29.03 -17.31
N ARG A 81 35.16 29.38 -18.28
CA ARG A 81 34.92 30.75 -18.78
C ARG A 81 33.68 31.41 -18.14
N GLY A 82 33.26 31.01 -16.93
CA GLY A 82 32.10 31.53 -16.24
C GLY A 82 30.80 30.74 -16.50
N TYR A 83 29.67 31.25 -16.00
CA TYR A 83 28.35 30.62 -16.18
C TYR A 83 27.76 30.99 -17.56
N ARG A 84 27.37 29.96 -18.31
CA ARG A 84 26.75 30.10 -19.65
C ARG A 84 25.50 29.17 -19.69
N HIS A 85 24.33 29.73 -19.95
CA HIS A 85 23.07 29.02 -19.93
C HIS A 85 23.01 27.77 -20.84
N LYS A 86 23.53 27.87 -22.10
CA LYS A 86 23.60 26.72 -23.03
C LYS A 86 24.48 25.60 -22.49
N GLN A 87 25.62 25.93 -21.90
CA GLN A 87 26.51 24.94 -21.28
C GLN A 87 25.90 24.32 -20.03
N ALA A 88 25.25 25.12 -19.17
CA ALA A 88 24.55 24.67 -17.97
C ALA A 88 23.43 23.70 -18.32
N GLN A 89 22.67 23.99 -19.38
CA GLN A 89 21.64 23.08 -19.88
C GLN A 89 22.26 21.76 -20.34
N ARG A 90 23.31 21.81 -21.19
CA ARG A 90 24.01 20.62 -21.67
C ARG A 90 24.55 19.75 -20.53
N PHE A 91 25.15 20.34 -19.49
CA PHE A 91 25.64 19.63 -18.33
C PHE A 91 24.50 18.95 -17.54
N THR A 92 23.37 19.61 -17.44
CA THR A 92 22.18 19.05 -16.79
C THR A 92 21.61 17.87 -17.57
N ASP A 93 21.49 17.99 -18.89
CA ASP A 93 20.96 16.94 -19.77
C ASP A 93 21.91 15.73 -19.81
N GLN A 94 23.20 15.97 -19.82
CA GLN A 94 24.21 14.90 -19.77
C GLN A 94 24.14 14.12 -18.43
N ARG A 95 23.99 14.83 -17.30
CA ARG A 95 23.79 14.18 -16.00
C ARG A 95 22.50 13.36 -15.97
N ARG A 96 21.42 13.85 -16.57
CA ARG A 96 20.16 13.08 -16.70
C ARG A 96 20.36 11.82 -17.54
N LYS A 97 21.06 11.92 -18.68
CA LYS A 97 21.39 10.76 -19.52
C LYS A 97 22.27 9.75 -18.82
N ASN A 98 23.27 10.23 -18.05
CA ASN A 98 24.21 9.38 -17.32
C ASN A 98 23.65 8.83 -16.00
N ALA A 99 22.50 9.31 -15.52
CA ALA A 99 21.85 8.76 -14.36
C ALA A 99 21.45 7.29 -14.65
N LYS A 100 22.16 6.32 -14.06
CA LYS A 100 21.86 4.91 -14.20
C LYS A 100 20.41 4.67 -13.77
N ARG A 101 19.60 4.14 -14.66
CA ARG A 101 18.27 3.61 -14.31
C ARG A 101 18.49 2.42 -13.37
N ARG A 102 18.02 2.53 -12.15
CA ARG A 102 18.21 1.46 -11.13
C ARG A 102 17.40 0.21 -11.41
N ILE A 103 16.34 0.32 -12.21
CA ILE A 103 15.38 -0.78 -12.47
C ILE A 103 15.33 -1.01 -13.98
N THR A 104 15.64 -2.23 -14.39
CA THR A 104 15.63 -2.65 -15.81
C THR A 104 14.23 -3.08 -16.27
N ALA A 105 14.07 -3.32 -17.57
CA ALA A 105 12.81 -3.86 -18.11
C ALA A 105 12.55 -5.29 -17.60
N GLU A 106 13.59 -6.08 -17.41
CA GLU A 106 13.53 -7.44 -16.85
C GLU A 106 13.06 -7.40 -15.39
N ASP A 107 13.58 -6.45 -14.60
CA ASP A 107 13.15 -6.24 -13.22
C ASP A 107 11.66 -5.93 -13.15
N TRP A 108 11.16 -5.08 -14.07
CA TRP A 108 9.74 -4.77 -14.16
C TRP A 108 8.88 -5.99 -14.49
N LYS A 109 9.33 -6.88 -15.36
CA LYS A 109 8.64 -8.15 -15.66
C LYS A 109 8.50 -9.01 -14.40
N ILE A 110 9.56 -9.06 -13.56
CA ILE A 110 9.52 -9.78 -12.29
C ILE A 110 8.53 -9.10 -11.33
N ILE A 111 8.58 -7.79 -11.17
CA ILE A 111 7.67 -7.01 -10.32
C ILE A 111 6.21 -7.24 -10.75
N GLU A 112 5.91 -7.13 -12.04
CA GLU A 112 4.56 -7.37 -12.57
C GLU A 112 4.06 -8.79 -12.31
N ARG A 113 4.92 -9.80 -12.42
CA ARG A 113 4.57 -11.19 -12.13
C ARG A 113 3.98 -11.32 -10.71
N TYR A 114 4.57 -10.66 -9.72
CA TYR A 114 4.09 -10.71 -8.35
C TYR A 114 2.88 -9.80 -8.11
N LEU A 115 2.80 -8.66 -8.79
CA LEU A 115 1.57 -7.85 -8.79
C LEU A 115 0.38 -8.64 -9.34
N ARG A 116 0.56 -9.41 -10.43
CA ARG A 116 -0.47 -10.30 -11.01
C ARG A 116 -0.81 -11.50 -10.10
N LYS A 117 0.04 -11.79 -9.10
CA LYS A 117 -0.26 -12.72 -7.99
C LYS A 117 -0.96 -12.02 -6.82
N ASP A 118 -1.46 -10.80 -7.02
CA ASP A 118 -2.20 -9.97 -6.06
C ASP A 118 -1.38 -9.55 -4.83
N PHE A 119 -0.04 -9.58 -4.91
CA PHE A 119 0.80 -8.99 -3.89
C PHE A 119 0.61 -7.47 -3.89
N SER A 120 0.55 -6.84 -2.71
CA SER A 120 0.56 -5.39 -2.63
C SER A 120 1.94 -4.83 -3.03
N PRO A 121 2.03 -3.57 -3.51
CA PRO A 121 3.32 -2.95 -3.82
C PRO A 121 4.35 -3.04 -2.70
N GLU A 122 3.93 -2.92 -1.44
CA GLU A 122 4.80 -3.10 -0.27
C GLU A 122 5.32 -4.54 -0.15
N GLN A 123 4.45 -5.54 -0.35
CA GLN A 123 4.83 -6.94 -0.35
C GLN A 123 5.78 -7.28 -1.51
N VAL A 124 5.51 -6.72 -2.70
CA VAL A 124 6.39 -6.90 -3.87
C VAL A 124 7.76 -6.29 -3.61
N SER A 125 7.84 -5.05 -3.11
CA SER A 125 9.09 -4.38 -2.80
C SER A 125 10.00 -5.23 -1.90
N HIS A 126 9.46 -5.75 -0.80
CA HIS A 126 10.22 -6.63 0.12
C HIS A 126 10.56 -7.98 -0.49
N TRP A 127 9.64 -8.56 -1.26
CA TRP A 127 9.83 -9.87 -1.89
C TRP A 127 10.93 -9.84 -2.94
N VAL A 128 10.89 -8.86 -3.86
CA VAL A 128 11.88 -8.78 -4.94
C VAL A 128 13.27 -8.38 -4.43
N LEU A 129 13.34 -7.59 -3.35
CA LEU A 129 14.60 -7.30 -2.69
C LEU A 129 15.21 -8.58 -2.12
N LYS A 130 14.42 -9.38 -1.39
CA LYS A 130 14.90 -10.59 -0.70
C LYS A 130 15.33 -11.69 -1.65
N TYR A 131 14.59 -11.94 -2.72
CA TYR A 131 14.80 -13.11 -3.59
C TYR A 131 15.47 -12.81 -4.91
N PHE A 132 15.50 -11.55 -5.34
CA PHE A 132 16.07 -11.13 -6.64
C PHE A 132 17.08 -10.01 -6.52
N GLY A 133 17.30 -9.45 -5.32
CA GLY A 133 18.20 -8.32 -5.11
C GLY A 133 17.71 -7.00 -5.72
N ILE A 134 16.46 -6.92 -6.20
CA ILE A 134 15.90 -5.75 -6.86
C ILE A 134 15.46 -4.74 -5.81
N GLN A 135 16.16 -3.62 -5.75
CA GLN A 135 15.86 -2.52 -4.83
C GLN A 135 14.86 -1.54 -5.46
N VAL A 136 13.59 -1.63 -5.09
CA VAL A 136 12.50 -0.77 -5.54
C VAL A 136 11.63 -0.35 -4.37
N SER A 137 11.23 0.93 -4.29
CA SER A 137 10.28 1.36 -3.25
C SER A 137 8.84 1.02 -3.67
N HIS A 138 7.97 0.78 -2.69
CA HIS A 138 6.54 0.55 -2.95
C HIS A 138 5.86 1.77 -3.59
N GLU A 139 6.29 2.98 -3.27
CA GLU A 139 5.84 4.23 -3.91
C GLU A 139 6.14 4.24 -5.41
N TRP A 140 7.34 3.82 -5.80
CA TRP A 140 7.73 3.72 -7.21
C TRP A 140 6.89 2.70 -7.97
N ILE A 141 6.57 1.57 -7.31
CA ILE A 141 5.66 0.55 -7.87
C ILE A 141 4.24 1.13 -8.03
N TYR A 142 3.72 1.92 -7.06
CA TYR A 142 2.45 2.61 -7.22
C TYR A 142 2.46 3.59 -8.39
N GLN A 143 3.51 4.39 -8.54
CA GLN A 143 3.64 5.32 -9.67
C GLN A 143 3.63 4.59 -11.01
N TYR A 144 4.34 3.46 -11.10
CA TYR A 144 4.34 2.60 -12.28
C TYR A 144 2.94 2.08 -12.61
N ILE A 145 2.22 1.54 -11.63
CA ILE A 145 0.85 1.04 -11.81
C ILE A 145 -0.09 2.15 -12.30
N TRP A 146 0.03 3.37 -11.76
CA TRP A 146 -0.79 4.49 -12.19
C TRP A 146 -0.42 5.02 -13.58
N GLN A 147 0.85 4.96 -13.95
CA GLN A 147 1.29 5.29 -15.30
C GLN A 147 0.79 4.24 -16.31
N GLU A 148 0.92 2.95 -15.98
CA GLU A 148 0.41 1.84 -16.80
C GLU A 148 -1.11 1.93 -16.97
N LYS A 149 -1.84 2.29 -15.91
CA LYS A 149 -3.30 2.54 -16.00
C LYS A 149 -3.63 3.68 -16.96
N ARG A 150 -2.87 4.79 -16.93
CA ARG A 150 -3.08 5.92 -17.88
C ARG A 150 -2.86 5.50 -19.32
N ASN A 151 -1.98 4.53 -19.56
CA ASN A 151 -1.69 3.95 -20.87
C ASN A 151 -2.65 2.78 -21.23
N GLY A 152 -3.79 2.62 -20.54
CA GLY A 152 -4.78 1.58 -20.80
C GLY A 152 -4.50 0.23 -20.14
N GLY A 153 -3.48 0.10 -19.33
CA GLY A 153 -3.12 -1.12 -18.64
C GLY A 153 -4.09 -1.53 -17.52
N LYS A 154 -3.91 -2.74 -16.99
CA LYS A 154 -4.86 -3.38 -16.08
C LYS A 154 -4.27 -3.79 -14.73
N LEU A 155 -2.99 -3.46 -14.42
CA LEU A 155 -2.33 -3.86 -13.16
C LEU A 155 -3.03 -3.33 -11.91
N TYR A 156 -3.65 -2.14 -11.98
CA TYR A 156 -4.41 -1.57 -10.86
C TYR A 156 -5.54 -2.45 -10.35
N LYS A 157 -6.06 -3.40 -11.18
CA LYS A 157 -7.12 -4.34 -10.79
C LYS A 157 -6.67 -5.33 -9.73
N HIS A 158 -5.37 -5.59 -9.62
CA HIS A 158 -4.76 -6.46 -8.62
C HIS A 158 -4.57 -5.78 -7.26
N LEU A 159 -4.76 -4.46 -7.16
CA LEU A 159 -4.70 -3.75 -5.89
C LEU A 159 -5.93 -4.06 -5.02
N ARG A 160 -5.71 -4.17 -3.69
CA ARG A 160 -6.78 -4.46 -2.73
C ARG A 160 -7.90 -3.41 -2.74
N GLN A 161 -7.54 -2.13 -2.83
CA GLN A 161 -8.51 -1.01 -2.82
C GLN A 161 -8.70 -0.46 -4.23
N LYS A 162 -9.86 -0.77 -4.81
CA LYS A 162 -10.26 -0.29 -6.14
C LYS A 162 -11.10 1.00 -6.10
N LYS A 163 -11.71 1.33 -4.94
CA LYS A 163 -12.63 2.49 -4.73
C LYS A 163 -12.49 3.04 -3.30
N LYS A 164 -12.89 4.32 -3.10
CA LYS A 164 -12.95 4.95 -1.77
C LYS A 164 -13.96 4.26 -0.85
N TYR A 165 -13.58 4.08 0.42
CA TYR A 165 -14.40 3.45 1.46
C TYR A 165 -15.50 4.39 1.97
N ARG A 166 -16.72 3.87 2.22
CA ARG A 166 -17.81 4.56 2.93
C ARG A 166 -18.02 3.93 4.31
N LYS A 167 -18.09 4.76 5.36
CA LYS A 167 -18.45 4.31 6.73
C LYS A 167 -19.90 3.80 6.75
N ARG A 168 -20.17 2.77 7.55
CA ARG A 168 -21.52 2.23 7.79
C ARG A 168 -22.00 2.63 9.16
N SER A 169 -23.34 2.83 9.31
CA SER A 169 -24.04 2.96 10.57
C SER A 169 -24.24 1.59 11.25
N ALA A 170 -24.25 1.58 12.57
CA ALA A 170 -24.53 0.41 13.37
C ALA A 170 -26.02 0.00 13.29
N ARG A 171 -26.29 -1.30 13.33
CA ARG A 171 -27.66 -1.87 13.42
C ARG A 171 -27.79 -2.63 14.72
N SER A 172 -28.99 -2.61 15.32
CA SER A 172 -29.34 -3.38 16.51
C SER A 172 -29.33 -4.90 16.26
N ASP A 173 -29.06 -5.67 17.30
CA ASP A 173 -28.89 -7.12 17.24
C ASP A 173 -30.04 -7.86 17.90
N ASN A 174 -30.66 -8.77 17.13
CA ASN A 174 -31.70 -9.71 17.61
C ASN A 174 -31.24 -11.17 17.54
N ARG A 175 -29.96 -11.46 17.87
CA ARG A 175 -29.41 -12.82 17.85
C ARG A 175 -29.79 -13.56 19.12
N GLY A 176 -30.23 -14.83 18.95
CA GLY A 176 -30.53 -15.70 20.07
C GLY A 176 -29.27 -16.16 20.83
N LYS A 177 -29.42 -16.59 22.06
CA LYS A 177 -28.33 -17.07 22.91
C LYS A 177 -27.89 -18.50 22.52
N ILE A 178 -26.57 -18.76 22.53
CA ILE A 178 -25.98 -20.10 22.40
C ILE A 178 -25.83 -20.65 23.82
N PRO A 179 -26.34 -21.88 24.13
CA PRO A 179 -26.18 -22.47 25.45
C PRO A 179 -24.71 -22.88 25.70
N ASN A 180 -24.31 -23.00 26.95
CA ASN A 180 -23.03 -23.55 27.45
C ASN A 180 -21.76 -22.93 26.81
N LYS A 181 -21.81 -21.69 26.34
CA LYS A 181 -20.67 -21.03 25.72
C LYS A 181 -19.61 -20.60 26.75
N THR A 182 -18.35 -20.89 26.48
CA THR A 182 -17.21 -20.38 27.25
C THR A 182 -16.83 -18.97 26.72
N SER A 183 -16.66 -17.99 27.64
CA SER A 183 -16.27 -16.63 27.27
C SER A 183 -14.85 -16.57 26.73
N ILE A 184 -14.58 -15.59 25.88
CA ILE A 184 -13.22 -15.29 25.41
C ILE A 184 -12.30 -14.86 26.57
N GLU A 185 -12.86 -14.38 27.68
CA GLU A 185 -12.10 -14.00 28.89
C GLU A 185 -11.43 -15.20 29.54
N ASP A 186 -12.04 -16.42 29.44
CA ASP A 186 -11.49 -17.66 29.96
C ASP A 186 -10.40 -18.26 29.05
N ARG A 187 -10.06 -17.57 27.94
CA ARG A 187 -9.10 -18.04 26.97
C ARG A 187 -7.66 -17.83 27.49
N PRO A 188 -6.76 -18.84 27.42
CA PRO A 188 -5.39 -18.73 27.90
C PRO A 188 -4.61 -17.57 27.25
N ASP A 189 -3.78 -16.88 28.02
CA ASP A 189 -2.98 -15.71 27.56
C ASP A 189 -2.04 -16.04 26.40
N VAL A 190 -1.53 -17.29 26.32
CA VAL A 190 -0.70 -17.76 25.20
C VAL A 190 -1.37 -17.59 23.84
N VAL A 191 -2.71 -17.65 23.79
CA VAL A 191 -3.49 -17.43 22.56
C VAL A 191 -3.48 -15.96 22.17
N GLU A 192 -3.55 -15.04 23.16
CA GLU A 192 -3.49 -13.61 22.92
C GLU A 192 -2.09 -13.19 22.45
N GLY A 193 -1.04 -13.73 23.06
CA GLY A 193 0.35 -13.56 22.64
C GLY A 193 0.68 -14.13 21.26
N ARG A 194 -0.18 -15.01 20.71
CA ARG A 194 0.01 -15.70 19.41
C ARG A 194 1.33 -16.49 19.38
N GLU A 195 1.63 -17.17 20.46
CA GLU A 195 2.94 -17.79 20.67
C GLU A 195 3.05 -19.16 20.01
N ARG A 196 1.93 -19.85 19.78
CA ARG A 196 1.88 -21.20 19.19
C ARG A 196 0.98 -21.26 17.97
N VAL A 197 1.17 -22.27 17.12
CA VAL A 197 0.28 -22.66 16.02
C VAL A 197 -0.80 -23.58 16.60
N GLY A 198 -2.01 -23.54 16.01
CA GLY A 198 -3.13 -24.37 16.45
C GLY A 198 -4.20 -23.61 17.23
N ASP A 199 -4.07 -22.30 17.37
CA ASP A 199 -5.12 -21.44 17.91
C ASP A 199 -5.88 -20.79 16.74
N TRP A 200 -7.09 -21.28 16.45
CA TRP A 200 -7.86 -20.94 15.27
C TRP A 200 -8.96 -19.92 15.55
N GLU A 201 -9.10 -18.92 14.68
CA GLU A 201 -10.27 -18.04 14.62
C GLU A 201 -11.19 -18.50 13.50
N VAL A 202 -12.48 -18.70 13.81
CA VAL A 202 -13.50 -19.18 12.86
C VAL A 202 -14.51 -18.08 12.56
N ASP A 203 -14.93 -17.96 11.31
CA ASP A 203 -15.97 -17.03 10.88
C ASP A 203 -16.69 -17.55 9.63
N THR A 204 -17.83 -16.96 9.29
CA THR A 204 -18.59 -17.30 8.09
C THR A 204 -18.75 -16.08 7.16
N ILE A 205 -18.49 -16.28 5.89
CA ILE A 205 -18.72 -15.27 4.86
C ILE A 205 -19.99 -15.67 4.08
N VAL A 206 -21.04 -14.88 4.19
CA VAL A 206 -22.34 -15.19 3.58
C VAL A 206 -22.42 -14.71 2.14
N GLY A 207 -22.97 -15.53 1.24
CA GLY A 207 -23.24 -15.23 -0.16
C GLY A 207 -24.44 -14.31 -0.37
N LYS A 208 -24.68 -13.93 -1.63
CA LYS A 208 -25.85 -13.12 -2.01
C LYS A 208 -27.15 -13.89 -1.71
N GLY A 209 -28.15 -13.18 -1.19
CA GLY A 209 -29.45 -13.78 -0.84
C GLY A 209 -29.39 -14.73 0.35
N LYS A 210 -28.32 -14.70 1.15
CA LYS A 210 -28.07 -15.61 2.29
C LYS A 210 -28.00 -17.10 1.88
N LYS A 211 -27.83 -17.38 0.56
CA LYS A 211 -27.67 -18.75 0.04
C LYS A 211 -26.20 -19.08 -0.07
N GLY A 212 -25.78 -20.16 0.60
CA GLY A 212 -24.39 -20.59 0.72
C GLY A 212 -23.55 -19.70 1.61
N ALA A 213 -22.54 -20.30 2.24
CA ALA A 213 -21.52 -19.60 3.01
C ALA A 213 -20.15 -20.23 2.81
N ILE A 214 -19.11 -19.44 3.02
CA ILE A 214 -17.72 -19.90 3.12
C ILE A 214 -17.36 -19.84 4.59
N VAL A 215 -17.04 -20.99 5.18
CA VAL A 215 -16.44 -21.10 6.50
C VAL A 215 -14.97 -20.80 6.37
N THR A 216 -14.44 -19.93 7.20
CA THR A 216 -13.04 -19.51 7.20
C THR A 216 -12.42 -19.80 8.55
N LEU A 217 -11.28 -20.47 8.55
CA LEU A 217 -10.48 -20.75 9.74
C LEU A 217 -9.11 -20.14 9.54
N VAL A 218 -8.68 -19.30 10.47
CA VAL A 218 -7.39 -18.62 10.40
C VAL A 218 -6.60 -18.90 11.66
N ASP A 219 -5.43 -19.51 11.50
CA ASP A 219 -4.50 -19.67 12.61
C ASP A 219 -3.93 -18.32 13.08
N ARG A 220 -3.98 -18.06 14.38
CA ARG A 220 -3.63 -16.76 14.95
C ARG A 220 -2.15 -16.41 14.84
N LYS A 221 -1.24 -17.38 14.91
CA LYS A 221 0.20 -17.19 14.80
C LYS A 221 0.63 -17.10 13.33
N SER A 222 0.40 -18.16 12.57
CA SER A 222 0.89 -18.30 11.19
C SER A 222 0.10 -17.47 10.18
N ARG A 223 -1.13 -17.03 10.53
CA ARG A 223 -2.09 -16.42 9.59
C ARG A 223 -2.50 -17.37 8.46
N TYR A 224 -2.26 -18.66 8.64
CA TYR A 224 -2.67 -19.67 7.68
C TYR A 224 -4.18 -19.77 7.63
N LEU A 225 -4.70 -19.84 6.39
CA LEU A 225 -6.14 -19.83 6.13
C LEU A 225 -6.57 -21.20 5.62
N ARG A 226 -7.65 -21.73 6.19
CA ARG A 226 -8.43 -22.83 5.62
C ARG A 226 -9.81 -22.32 5.25
N MET A 227 -10.36 -22.80 4.13
CA MET A 227 -11.67 -22.36 3.66
C MET A 227 -12.50 -23.54 3.18
N GLY A 228 -13.78 -23.54 3.56
CA GLY A 228 -14.74 -24.54 3.10
C GLY A 228 -16.05 -23.89 2.64
N LEU A 229 -16.64 -24.44 1.57
CA LEU A 229 -17.93 -24.01 1.06
C LEU A 229 -19.04 -24.87 1.65
N VAL A 230 -20.08 -24.24 2.19
CA VAL A 230 -21.31 -24.89 2.67
C VAL A 230 -22.51 -24.34 1.89
N GLU A 231 -23.41 -25.24 1.50
CA GLU A 231 -24.64 -24.85 0.78
C GLU A 231 -25.64 -24.14 1.71
N ARG A 232 -25.73 -24.66 2.92
CA ARG A 232 -26.58 -24.10 3.97
C ARG A 232 -25.74 -23.76 5.19
N ARG A 233 -26.09 -22.67 5.88
CA ARG A 233 -25.40 -22.25 7.10
C ARG A 233 -26.09 -22.87 8.33
N THR A 234 -26.25 -24.19 8.32
CA THR A 234 -26.75 -24.96 9.48
C THR A 234 -25.61 -25.24 10.45
N LYS A 235 -25.93 -25.51 11.69
CA LYS A 235 -24.91 -25.86 12.70
C LYS A 235 -24.21 -27.18 12.36
N GLU A 236 -24.89 -28.13 11.74
CA GLU A 236 -24.34 -29.44 11.29
C GLU A 236 -23.38 -29.26 10.12
N ASP A 237 -23.77 -28.51 9.07
CA ASP A 237 -22.90 -28.30 7.91
C ASP A 237 -21.62 -27.54 8.30
N VAL A 238 -21.76 -26.55 9.20
CA VAL A 238 -20.61 -25.76 9.68
C VAL A 238 -19.71 -26.59 10.59
N LYS A 239 -20.29 -27.42 11.50
CA LYS A 239 -19.52 -28.37 12.29
C LYS A 239 -18.70 -29.31 11.42
N ASN A 240 -19.35 -30.03 10.50
CA ASN A 240 -18.71 -31.03 9.66
C ASN A 240 -17.56 -30.41 8.82
N ILE A 241 -17.77 -29.23 8.28
CA ILE A 241 -16.71 -28.57 7.47
C ILE A 241 -15.55 -28.09 8.35
N ILE A 242 -15.78 -27.62 9.59
CA ILE A 242 -14.71 -27.23 10.50
C ILE A 242 -13.84 -28.44 10.83
N ILE A 243 -14.44 -29.57 11.22
CA ILE A 243 -13.73 -30.81 11.54
C ILE A 243 -12.88 -31.26 10.34
N ASN A 244 -13.49 -31.38 9.15
CA ASN A 244 -12.76 -31.78 7.94
C ASN A 244 -11.62 -30.84 7.54
N LEU A 245 -11.76 -29.55 7.77
CA LEU A 245 -10.72 -28.57 7.41
C LEU A 245 -9.56 -28.56 8.40
N LEU A 246 -9.79 -28.95 9.64
CA LEU A 246 -8.77 -28.99 10.70
C LEU A 246 -8.14 -30.38 10.89
N GLU A 247 -8.67 -31.40 10.20
CA GLU A 247 -8.08 -32.73 10.20
C GLU A 247 -6.60 -32.69 9.77
N GLY A 248 -5.73 -33.27 10.59
CA GLY A 248 -4.28 -33.28 10.37
C GLY A 248 -3.54 -31.96 10.70
N PHE A 249 -4.23 -30.99 11.29
CA PHE A 249 -3.62 -29.76 11.80
C PHE A 249 -3.60 -29.77 13.35
N PRO A 250 -2.63 -29.10 13.97
CA PRO A 250 -2.69 -28.88 15.42
C PRO A 250 -3.89 -27.98 15.74
N VAL A 251 -4.69 -28.38 16.75
CA VAL A 251 -5.83 -27.61 17.23
C VAL A 251 -5.75 -27.54 18.75
N HIS A 252 -5.53 -26.36 19.29
CA HIS A 252 -5.51 -26.14 20.75
C HIS A 252 -6.72 -25.35 21.21
N THR A 253 -7.10 -24.32 20.46
CA THR A 253 -8.27 -23.50 20.73
C THR A 253 -8.99 -23.08 19.47
N ILE A 254 -10.30 -22.89 19.57
CA ILE A 254 -11.14 -22.36 18.52
C ILE A 254 -11.85 -21.12 19.07
N THR A 255 -11.79 -19.99 18.36
CA THR A 255 -12.48 -18.76 18.74
C THR A 255 -13.54 -18.42 17.69
N CYS A 256 -14.81 -18.36 18.09
CA CYS A 256 -15.97 -18.09 17.25
C CYS A 256 -16.64 -16.77 17.61
N ASP A 257 -17.53 -16.27 16.72
CA ASP A 257 -18.52 -15.26 17.10
C ASP A 257 -19.78 -15.91 17.71
N ASN A 258 -20.73 -15.06 18.13
CA ASN A 258 -22.01 -15.54 18.66
C ASN A 258 -23.03 -15.90 17.55
N GLY A 259 -22.58 -16.42 16.42
CA GLY A 259 -23.45 -16.88 15.33
C GLY A 259 -24.11 -18.23 15.68
N LYS A 260 -25.41 -18.38 15.42
CA LYS A 260 -26.17 -19.63 15.64
C LYS A 260 -25.60 -20.84 14.90
N GLU A 261 -24.84 -20.61 13.84
CA GLU A 261 -24.13 -21.64 13.08
C GLU A 261 -23.04 -22.36 13.87
N PHE A 262 -22.58 -21.77 14.99
CA PHE A 262 -21.60 -22.36 15.90
C PHE A 262 -22.24 -23.03 17.14
N ALA A 263 -23.56 -23.26 17.12
CA ALA A 263 -24.27 -23.88 18.24
C ALA A 263 -23.85 -25.33 18.51
N ALA A 264 -23.23 -26.03 17.55
CA ALA A 264 -22.67 -27.37 17.74
C ALA A 264 -21.21 -27.35 18.22
N HIS A 265 -20.78 -26.28 18.93
CA HIS A 265 -19.42 -26.10 19.41
C HIS A 265 -18.93 -27.16 20.39
N GLU A 266 -19.84 -27.78 21.18
CA GLU A 266 -19.51 -28.86 22.11
C GLU A 266 -19.00 -30.09 21.35
N GLU A 267 -19.72 -30.49 20.27
CA GLU A 267 -19.34 -31.61 19.42
C GLU A 267 -18.04 -31.32 18.65
N ILE A 268 -17.81 -30.05 18.22
CA ILE A 268 -16.54 -29.62 17.60
C ILE A 268 -15.41 -29.75 18.62
N SER A 269 -15.63 -29.30 19.86
CA SER A 269 -14.63 -29.32 20.91
C SER A 269 -14.26 -30.75 21.32
N GLU A 270 -15.22 -31.64 21.37
CA GLU A 270 -15.03 -33.07 21.69
C GLU A 270 -14.25 -33.77 20.55
N THR A 271 -14.68 -33.60 19.31
CA THR A 271 -14.04 -34.25 18.14
C THR A 271 -12.61 -33.80 17.91
N LEU A 272 -12.32 -32.52 18.13
CA LEU A 272 -11.00 -31.92 17.89
C LEU A 272 -10.15 -31.83 19.17
N GLU A 273 -10.63 -32.32 20.28
CA GLU A 273 -10.00 -32.25 21.62
C GLU A 273 -9.52 -30.82 21.97
N ALA A 274 -10.32 -29.80 21.58
CA ALA A 274 -9.96 -28.41 21.67
C ALA A 274 -11.09 -27.55 22.24
N LYS A 275 -10.77 -26.61 23.14
CA LYS A 275 -11.78 -25.71 23.70
C LYS A 275 -12.22 -24.64 22.72
N THR A 276 -13.55 -24.43 22.66
CA THR A 276 -14.17 -23.37 21.88
C THR A 276 -14.52 -22.16 22.74
N TYR A 277 -14.07 -20.97 22.35
CA TYR A 277 -14.31 -19.70 23.03
C TYR A 277 -15.14 -18.77 22.15
N PHE A 278 -16.00 -17.97 22.79
CA PHE A 278 -16.88 -17.02 22.09
C PHE A 278 -16.49 -15.57 22.38
N ALA A 279 -16.30 -14.79 21.34
CA ALA A 279 -16.05 -13.36 21.44
C ALA A 279 -17.26 -12.62 22.01
N HIS A 280 -17.03 -11.46 22.62
CA HIS A 280 -18.12 -10.62 23.10
C HIS A 280 -19.00 -10.12 21.95
N PRO A 281 -20.29 -9.92 22.20
CA PRO A 281 -21.16 -9.26 21.23
C PRO A 281 -20.59 -7.90 20.85
N TYR A 282 -20.56 -7.58 19.56
CA TYR A 282 -20.04 -6.33 18.98
C TYR A 282 -18.53 -6.10 19.11
N ALA A 283 -17.77 -6.95 19.75
CA ALA A 283 -16.32 -6.87 19.92
C ALA A 283 -15.57 -7.48 18.71
N SER A 284 -15.74 -6.91 17.51
CA SER A 284 -15.09 -7.43 16.29
C SER A 284 -13.55 -7.36 16.36
N TRP A 285 -12.98 -6.47 17.18
CA TRP A 285 -11.54 -6.34 17.40
C TRP A 285 -10.90 -7.57 18.05
N GLU A 286 -11.65 -8.33 18.86
CA GLU A 286 -11.20 -9.58 19.48
C GLU A 286 -10.87 -10.67 18.44
N ARG A 287 -11.44 -10.53 17.22
CA ARG A 287 -11.21 -11.39 16.06
C ARG A 287 -10.68 -10.63 14.86
N GLY A 288 -9.78 -9.68 15.10
CA GLY A 288 -9.20 -8.83 14.06
C GLY A 288 -8.46 -9.60 12.98
N THR A 289 -8.00 -10.83 13.24
CA THR A 289 -7.36 -11.70 12.25
C THR A 289 -8.36 -12.13 11.18
N ASN A 290 -9.57 -12.55 11.59
CA ASN A 290 -10.65 -12.92 10.69
C ASN A 290 -11.16 -11.73 9.88
N GLU A 291 -11.40 -10.57 10.52
CA GLU A 291 -11.88 -9.38 9.81
C GLU A 291 -10.93 -8.99 8.67
N ASN A 292 -9.63 -8.94 8.95
CA ASN A 292 -8.64 -8.65 7.93
C ASN A 292 -8.62 -9.71 6.82
N THR A 293 -8.67 -11.00 7.18
CA THR A 293 -8.63 -12.11 6.23
C THR A 293 -9.88 -12.15 5.37
N ASN A 294 -11.06 -11.95 5.97
CA ASN A 294 -12.32 -11.84 5.25
C ASN A 294 -12.31 -10.67 4.25
N GLY A 295 -11.67 -9.54 4.62
CA GLY A 295 -11.42 -8.42 3.71
C GLY A 295 -10.54 -8.80 2.51
N LEU A 296 -9.58 -9.72 2.68
CA LEU A 296 -8.76 -10.23 1.59
C LEU A 296 -9.52 -11.24 0.71
N ILE A 297 -10.32 -12.13 1.31
CA ILE A 297 -11.18 -13.07 0.59
C ILE A 297 -12.19 -12.30 -0.28
N ARG A 298 -12.72 -11.17 0.22
CA ARG A 298 -13.63 -10.29 -0.52
C ARG A 298 -12.99 -9.58 -1.73
N GLN A 299 -11.68 -9.61 -1.87
CA GLN A 299 -11.00 -9.21 -3.11
C GLN A 299 -11.34 -10.17 -4.27
N TYR A 300 -11.51 -11.46 -3.98
CA TYR A 300 -11.83 -12.52 -4.94
C TYR A 300 -13.35 -12.76 -5.04
N PHE A 301 -14.02 -12.80 -3.90
CA PHE A 301 -15.48 -12.97 -3.80
C PHE A 301 -16.15 -11.70 -3.26
N PRO A 302 -16.40 -10.69 -4.11
CA PRO A 302 -17.00 -9.42 -3.70
C PRO A 302 -18.37 -9.61 -3.04
N LYS A 303 -18.84 -8.61 -2.27
CA LYS A 303 -20.20 -8.60 -1.75
C LYS A 303 -21.19 -8.68 -2.90
N GLY A 304 -22.18 -9.57 -2.80
CA GLY A 304 -23.13 -9.83 -3.86
C GLY A 304 -22.79 -11.01 -4.77
N THR A 305 -21.67 -11.72 -4.54
CA THR A 305 -21.36 -12.98 -5.23
C THR A 305 -22.31 -14.09 -4.79
N TYR A 306 -22.84 -14.85 -5.74
CA TYR A 306 -23.62 -16.07 -5.49
C TYR A 306 -22.68 -17.24 -5.22
N PHE A 307 -22.67 -17.79 -4.01
CA PHE A 307 -21.75 -18.86 -3.62
C PHE A 307 -22.14 -20.21 -4.19
N LYS A 308 -23.41 -20.44 -4.56
CA LYS A 308 -23.84 -21.67 -5.23
C LYS A 308 -23.12 -21.96 -6.56
N HIS A 309 -22.51 -20.95 -7.19
CA HIS A 309 -21.76 -21.09 -8.44
C HIS A 309 -20.27 -21.30 -8.22
N LEU A 310 -19.80 -21.27 -6.96
CA LEU A 310 -18.39 -21.50 -6.63
C LEU A 310 -18.12 -23.00 -6.53
N SER A 311 -17.01 -23.40 -7.13
CA SER A 311 -16.50 -24.77 -7.02
C SER A 311 -15.50 -24.91 -5.86
N LYS A 312 -15.26 -26.15 -5.42
CA LYS A 312 -14.16 -26.44 -4.48
C LYS A 312 -12.79 -25.99 -5.03
N LYS A 313 -12.61 -25.97 -6.36
CA LYS A 313 -11.38 -25.49 -7.02
C LYS A 313 -11.20 -23.98 -6.82
N ASP A 314 -12.26 -23.18 -6.92
CA ASP A 314 -12.23 -21.74 -6.69
C ASP A 314 -11.83 -21.41 -5.25
N ILE A 315 -12.39 -22.14 -4.29
CA ILE A 315 -12.04 -21.99 -2.87
C ILE A 315 -10.57 -22.31 -2.62
N ARG A 316 -10.07 -23.44 -3.12
CA ARG A 316 -8.67 -23.84 -3.00
C ARG A 316 -7.71 -22.87 -3.69
N PHE A 317 -8.11 -22.32 -4.84
CA PHE A 317 -7.31 -21.30 -5.53
C PHE A 317 -7.10 -20.07 -4.65
N VAL A 318 -8.17 -19.54 -4.05
CA VAL A 318 -8.10 -18.36 -3.17
C VAL A 318 -7.34 -18.68 -1.88
N GLU A 319 -7.58 -19.83 -1.26
CA GLU A 319 -6.86 -20.32 -0.09
C GLU A 319 -5.33 -20.33 -0.36
N ASN A 320 -4.91 -20.98 -1.45
CA ASN A 320 -3.50 -21.03 -1.84
C ASN A 320 -2.91 -19.64 -2.13
N ARG A 321 -3.65 -18.78 -2.83
CA ARG A 321 -3.23 -17.40 -3.09
C ARG A 321 -2.94 -16.63 -1.81
N LEU A 322 -3.82 -16.77 -0.81
CA LEU A 322 -3.68 -16.05 0.45
C LEU A 322 -2.62 -16.66 1.37
N ASN A 323 -2.40 -17.97 1.32
CA ASN A 323 -1.38 -18.68 2.11
C ASN A 323 0.04 -18.52 1.55
N THR A 324 0.18 -18.26 0.25
CA THR A 324 1.47 -17.97 -0.39
C THR A 324 1.78 -16.48 -0.46
N ARG A 325 0.86 -15.62 -0.05
CA ARG A 325 1.04 -14.15 -0.06
C ARG A 325 1.79 -13.71 1.20
N PRO A 326 2.95 -13.01 1.07
CA PRO A 326 3.71 -12.52 2.23
C PRO A 326 2.87 -11.60 3.13
N ARG A 327 3.09 -11.67 4.44
CA ARG A 327 2.37 -10.82 5.42
C ARG A 327 3.37 -9.92 6.16
N LYS A 328 3.08 -8.63 6.22
CA LYS A 328 3.91 -7.66 6.95
C LYS A 328 4.06 -8.06 8.43
N CYS A 329 2.95 -8.48 9.07
CA CYS A 329 2.94 -8.94 10.47
C CYS A 329 3.74 -10.22 10.72
N LEU A 330 4.18 -10.92 9.68
CA LEU A 330 5.05 -12.09 9.74
C LEU A 330 6.47 -11.77 9.23
N GLY A 331 6.88 -10.50 9.23
CA GLY A 331 8.16 -10.10 8.65
C GLY A 331 8.27 -10.42 7.15
N PHE A 332 7.19 -10.27 6.41
CA PHE A 332 7.07 -10.62 4.99
C PHE A 332 7.33 -12.09 4.66
N LYS A 333 7.16 -12.98 5.64
CA LYS A 333 7.10 -14.44 5.40
C LYS A 333 5.69 -14.82 4.94
N GLN A 334 5.59 -15.96 4.27
CA GLN A 334 4.30 -16.54 3.83
C GLN A 334 3.65 -17.32 4.98
N PRO A 335 2.31 -17.27 5.17
CA PRO A 335 1.59 -18.07 6.15
C PRO A 335 1.91 -19.56 6.09
N MET A 336 1.93 -20.13 4.86
CA MET A 336 2.25 -21.54 4.65
C MET A 336 3.65 -21.92 5.17
N VAL A 337 4.65 -21.05 5.02
CA VAL A 337 6.01 -21.31 5.50
C VAL A 337 6.07 -21.30 7.02
N ILE A 338 5.35 -20.35 7.66
CA ILE A 338 5.29 -20.30 9.13
C ILE A 338 4.61 -21.54 9.69
N LEU A 339 3.46 -21.95 9.11
CA LEU A 339 2.77 -23.16 9.54
C LEU A 339 3.67 -24.39 9.43
N LYS A 340 4.28 -24.64 8.26
CA LYS A 340 5.14 -25.80 8.04
C LYS A 340 6.29 -25.89 9.02
N ASN A 341 6.93 -24.77 9.33
CA ASN A 341 8.07 -24.75 10.28
C ASN A 341 7.69 -25.11 11.72
N HIS A 342 6.38 -25.19 12.05
CA HIS A 342 5.87 -25.51 13.37
C HIS A 342 5.08 -26.84 13.41
N CYS A 343 4.75 -27.42 12.25
CA CYS A 343 4.09 -28.71 12.14
C CYS A 343 5.04 -29.86 11.81
N CYS A 344 6.31 -29.54 11.42
CA CYS A 344 7.33 -30.53 11.06
C CYS A 344 8.38 -30.70 12.18
N THR A 345 8.11 -30.25 13.38
CA THR A 345 8.84 -30.59 14.63
C THR A 345 7.97 -31.48 15.47
#